data_ea73be460aee4bcfe4cdc4858aa6a891
#
_entry.id   ea73be460aee4bcfe4cdc4858aa6a891
#
_cell.length_a   1.000
_cell.length_b   1.000
_cell.length_c   1.000
_cell.angle_alpha   90.00
_cell.angle_beta   90.00
_cell.angle_gamma   90.00
#
_symmetry.space_group_name_H-M   'P 1'
#
loop_
_entity.id
_entity.type
_entity.pdbx_description
1 polymer ?
#
loop_
_entity_poly.entity_id
_entity_poly.type
_entity_poly.pdbx_seq_one_letter_code
_entity_poly.pdbx_strand_id
1 'polypeptide(L)'
;MNSLKTTKGEIPFPAYIPVTTYGSKYPLDKLIQPYLPRLAPAVMVSHYYAQEMTIKPRLPLMIDSGGFALLFEGNHIQEQNGLGCLVINKEEETELLTPWDVLDFQEINADVAFTLDFPIPPKTEIKEARLRQKLTIANSIWALENRRKKDMLLFAVIQGWDLESISYCAKQYQDKTFDGVALGGMVPRVRNRELVLECVKTVRKILPNLPLHIFGMGNPDFLPELYMAGVSSTDSSSYVKAAADRKSWILGHKVPCLLN
;
A
#
# COMPACT_ATOMS: atom_id res chain seq x y z
N MET A 1 -18.61 7.17 0.77
CA MET A 1 -18.59 6.05 -0.22
C MET A 1 -18.52 4.77 0.58
N ASN A 2 -19.39 3.79 0.29
CA ASN A 2 -19.49 2.57 1.09
C ASN A 2 -18.76 1.37 0.45
N SER A 3 -18.25 1.55 -0.76
CA SER A 3 -17.53 0.50 -1.50
C SER A 3 -16.74 1.07 -2.67
N LEU A 4 -15.83 0.25 -3.21
CA LEU A 4 -15.06 0.53 -4.41
C LEU A 4 -15.45 -0.50 -5.49
N LYS A 5 -15.92 -0.04 -6.64
CA LYS A 5 -16.30 -0.91 -7.76
C LYS A 5 -15.11 -1.15 -8.67
N THR A 6 -14.80 -2.40 -8.95
CA THR A 6 -13.76 -2.83 -9.88
C THR A 6 -14.35 -3.69 -11.00
N THR A 7 -13.57 -4.00 -12.01
CA THR A 7 -14.00 -4.88 -13.11
C THR A 7 -14.26 -6.32 -12.66
N LYS A 8 -13.65 -6.76 -11.55
CA LYS A 8 -13.80 -8.11 -10.99
C LYS A 8 -14.75 -8.22 -9.80
N GLY A 9 -15.32 -7.11 -9.36
CA GLY A 9 -16.25 -7.11 -8.23
C GLY A 9 -16.17 -5.86 -7.39
N GLU A 10 -16.90 -5.86 -6.29
CA GLU A 10 -17.02 -4.75 -5.38
C GLU A 10 -16.22 -5.01 -4.10
N ILE A 11 -15.50 -4.02 -3.63
CA ILE A 11 -14.78 -4.03 -2.35
C ILE A 11 -15.58 -3.19 -1.37
N PRO A 12 -16.38 -3.80 -0.48
CA PRO A 12 -17.14 -3.07 0.53
C PRO A 12 -16.20 -2.46 1.57
N PHE A 13 -16.56 -1.30 2.11
CA PHE A 13 -15.81 -0.61 3.16
C PHE A 13 -16.51 -0.70 4.52
N PRO A 14 -15.77 -0.84 5.61
CA PRO A 14 -14.31 -0.96 5.69
C PRO A 14 -13.82 -2.35 5.27
N ALA A 15 -12.62 -2.43 4.69
CA ALA A 15 -12.04 -3.67 4.20
C ALA A 15 -10.63 -3.93 4.76
N TYR A 16 -10.38 -5.17 5.19
CA TYR A 16 -9.05 -5.71 5.40
C TYR A 16 -8.62 -6.49 4.16
N ILE A 17 -7.47 -6.13 3.59
CA ILE A 17 -6.93 -6.70 2.37
C ILE A 17 -5.72 -7.58 2.72
N PRO A 18 -5.82 -8.91 2.61
CA PRO A 18 -4.68 -9.78 2.85
C PRO A 18 -3.61 -9.59 1.77
N VAL A 19 -2.36 -9.41 2.22
CA VAL A 19 -1.19 -9.38 1.35
C VAL A 19 -0.75 -10.81 1.07
N THR A 20 -0.53 -11.14 -0.19
CA THR A 20 -0.06 -12.44 -0.68
C THR A 20 0.88 -12.25 -1.87
N THR A 21 1.54 -13.28 -2.36
CA THR A 21 2.44 -13.17 -3.50
C THR A 21 1.92 -13.86 -4.76
N TYR A 22 1.09 -14.89 -4.61
CA TYR A 22 0.69 -15.81 -5.69
C TYR A 22 1.87 -16.43 -6.46
N GLY A 23 3.07 -16.35 -5.86
CA GLY A 23 4.32 -16.91 -6.39
C GLY A 23 4.79 -18.14 -5.61
N SER A 24 6.00 -18.60 -5.93
CA SER A 24 6.61 -19.80 -5.33
C SER A 24 7.40 -19.52 -4.05
N LYS A 25 7.80 -18.25 -3.83
CA LYS A 25 8.73 -17.86 -2.76
C LYS A 25 8.22 -18.15 -1.34
N TYR A 26 6.89 -18.05 -1.13
CA TYR A 26 6.28 -18.25 0.18
C TYR A 26 5.28 -19.42 0.13
N PRO A 27 5.70 -20.64 0.48
CA PRO A 27 4.84 -21.84 0.37
C PRO A 27 3.52 -21.75 1.15
N LEU A 28 3.49 -21.00 2.26
CA LEU A 28 2.26 -20.80 3.05
C LEU A 28 1.17 -20.05 2.29
N ASP A 29 1.54 -19.23 1.32
CA ASP A 29 0.57 -18.53 0.46
C ASP A 29 -0.31 -19.52 -0.31
N LYS A 30 0.27 -20.65 -0.76
CA LYS A 30 -0.48 -21.68 -1.48
C LYS A 30 -1.57 -22.32 -0.62
N LEU A 31 -1.35 -22.41 0.68
CA LEU A 31 -2.33 -22.98 1.62
C LEU A 31 -3.53 -22.06 1.82
N ILE A 32 -3.31 -20.74 1.84
CA ILE A 32 -4.39 -19.76 2.07
C ILE A 32 -5.16 -19.38 0.81
N GLN A 33 -4.53 -19.41 -0.36
CA GLN A 33 -5.13 -18.98 -1.64
C GLN A 33 -6.53 -19.53 -1.92
N PRO A 34 -6.83 -20.83 -1.70
CA PRO A 34 -8.18 -21.39 -1.94
C PRO A 34 -9.26 -20.79 -1.04
N TYR A 35 -8.89 -20.23 0.10
CA TYR A 35 -9.82 -19.69 1.09
C TYR A 35 -10.03 -18.18 0.92
N LEU A 36 -9.09 -17.45 0.30
CA LEU A 36 -9.15 -15.99 0.16
C LEU A 36 -10.48 -15.48 -0.42
N PRO A 37 -11.10 -16.13 -1.45
CA PRO A 37 -12.38 -15.68 -1.99
C PRO A 37 -13.56 -15.70 -0.99
N ARG A 38 -13.41 -16.45 0.12
CA ARG A 38 -14.42 -16.51 1.20
C ARG A 38 -14.08 -15.58 2.37
N LEU A 39 -12.82 -15.15 2.46
CA LEU A 39 -12.28 -14.44 3.63
C LEU A 39 -12.09 -12.95 3.37
N ALA A 40 -11.94 -12.53 2.11
CA ALA A 40 -11.60 -11.15 1.78
C ALA A 40 -12.27 -10.69 0.49
N PRO A 41 -12.59 -9.39 0.38
CA PRO A 41 -13.19 -8.84 -0.83
C PRO A 41 -12.18 -8.56 -1.94
N ALA A 42 -10.89 -8.50 -1.62
CA ALA A 42 -9.77 -8.26 -2.53
C ALA A 42 -8.49 -8.84 -1.94
N VAL A 43 -7.44 -8.87 -2.73
CA VAL A 43 -6.08 -9.24 -2.30
C VAL A 43 -5.09 -8.17 -2.75
N MET A 44 -3.99 -8.02 -1.99
CA MET A 44 -2.88 -7.16 -2.37
C MET A 44 -1.63 -7.98 -2.67
N VAL A 45 -0.95 -7.60 -3.74
CA VAL A 45 0.36 -8.16 -4.11
C VAL A 45 1.30 -6.98 -4.35
N SER A 46 2.50 -7.03 -3.78
CA SER A 46 3.53 -6.03 -4.08
C SER A 46 3.96 -6.15 -5.54
N HIS A 47 4.21 -5.00 -6.20
CA HIS A 47 4.72 -4.95 -7.58
C HIS A 47 5.88 -5.94 -7.80
N TYR A 48 6.84 -5.98 -6.87
CA TYR A 48 7.98 -6.89 -6.92
C TYR A 48 7.57 -8.36 -7.04
N TYR A 49 6.59 -8.82 -6.24
CA TYR A 49 6.11 -10.21 -6.30
C TYR A 49 5.09 -10.44 -7.40
N ALA A 50 4.40 -9.41 -7.83
CA ALA A 50 3.40 -9.52 -8.89
C ALA A 50 4.02 -9.91 -10.24
N GLN A 51 5.27 -9.55 -10.48
CA GLN A 51 6.04 -9.98 -11.65
C GLN A 51 6.25 -11.50 -11.70
N GLU A 52 6.31 -12.15 -10.53
CA GLU A 52 6.52 -13.59 -10.38
C GLU A 52 5.20 -14.39 -10.20
N MET A 53 4.04 -13.72 -10.29
CA MET A 53 2.76 -14.41 -10.14
C MET A 53 2.55 -15.48 -11.20
N THR A 54 2.32 -16.71 -10.75
CA THR A 54 2.00 -17.85 -11.63
C THR A 54 0.51 -18.02 -11.88
N ILE A 55 -0.33 -17.43 -11.02
CA ILE A 55 -1.79 -17.51 -11.07
C ILE A 55 -2.38 -16.11 -10.83
N LYS A 56 -3.28 -15.68 -11.71
CA LYS A 56 -4.05 -14.44 -11.47
C LYS A 56 -5.20 -14.72 -10.51
N PRO A 57 -5.37 -13.92 -9.42
CA PRO A 57 -6.48 -14.09 -8.50
C PRO A 57 -7.83 -13.81 -9.18
N ARG A 58 -8.86 -14.53 -8.72
CA ARG A 58 -10.25 -14.26 -9.14
C ARG A 58 -10.85 -13.04 -8.45
N LEU A 59 -10.32 -12.70 -7.29
CA LEU A 59 -10.68 -11.49 -6.53
C LEU A 59 -10.12 -10.23 -7.20
N PRO A 60 -10.70 -9.06 -6.93
CA PRO A 60 -10.07 -7.79 -7.21
C PRO A 60 -8.62 -7.77 -6.72
N LEU A 61 -7.69 -7.41 -7.60
CA LEU A 61 -6.27 -7.38 -7.32
C LEU A 61 -5.79 -5.96 -7.13
N MET A 62 -5.30 -5.66 -5.95
CA MET A 62 -4.60 -4.44 -5.63
C MET A 62 -3.09 -4.68 -5.79
N ILE A 63 -2.40 -3.83 -6.55
CA ILE A 63 -0.93 -3.92 -6.73
C ILE A 63 -0.31 -2.64 -6.19
N ASP A 64 0.54 -2.78 -5.16
CA ASP A 64 1.32 -1.66 -4.64
C ASP A 64 2.42 -1.22 -5.64
N SER A 65 3.16 -0.18 -5.29
CA SER A 65 4.18 0.40 -6.17
C SER A 65 5.53 -0.32 -6.13
N GLY A 66 5.77 -1.17 -5.13
CA GLY A 66 7.10 -1.71 -4.84
C GLY A 66 8.05 -0.72 -4.16
N GLY A 67 7.64 0.51 -3.90
CA GLY A 67 8.48 1.57 -3.31
C GLY A 67 9.04 1.24 -1.93
N PHE A 68 8.42 0.28 -1.21
CA PHE A 68 8.93 -0.22 0.07
C PHE A 68 10.35 -0.82 -0.06
N ALA A 69 10.75 -1.29 -1.23
CA ALA A 69 12.09 -1.82 -1.49
C ALA A 69 13.19 -0.77 -1.26
N LEU A 70 12.88 0.54 -1.29
CA LEU A 70 13.82 1.61 -0.90
C LEU A 70 14.40 1.43 0.50
N LEU A 71 13.70 0.75 1.40
CA LEU A 71 14.14 0.56 2.78
C LEU A 71 15.13 -0.59 2.95
N PHE A 72 15.43 -1.36 1.90
CA PHE A 72 16.44 -2.39 1.93
C PHE A 72 17.83 -1.81 1.64
N GLU A 73 18.84 -2.42 2.26
CA GLU A 73 20.24 -2.00 2.15
C GLU A 73 20.70 -1.91 0.70
N GLY A 74 21.44 -0.87 0.37
CA GLY A 74 21.98 -0.64 -0.97
C GLY A 74 21.00 0.03 -1.94
N ASN A 75 19.69 -0.02 -1.71
CA ASN A 75 18.71 0.60 -2.59
C ASN A 75 18.66 2.12 -2.36
N HIS A 76 18.47 2.88 -3.43
CA HIS A 76 18.42 4.34 -3.37
C HIS A 76 17.51 4.94 -4.45
N ILE A 77 17.23 6.23 -4.31
CA ILE A 77 16.44 6.98 -5.29
C ILE A 77 17.39 7.61 -6.32
N GLN A 78 16.99 7.53 -7.59
CA GLN A 78 17.55 8.29 -8.68
C GLN A 78 16.47 9.21 -9.26
N GLU A 79 16.72 10.52 -9.30
CA GLU A 79 15.82 11.47 -9.96
C GLU A 79 16.11 11.49 -11.47
N GLN A 80 15.07 11.29 -12.30
CA GLN A 80 15.16 11.40 -13.76
C GLN A 80 14.01 12.27 -14.27
N ASN A 81 14.34 13.37 -14.94
CA ASN A 81 13.35 14.30 -15.52
C ASN A 81 12.28 14.80 -14.51
N GLY A 82 12.67 15.00 -13.26
CA GLY A 82 11.78 15.45 -12.19
C GLY A 82 10.94 14.34 -11.54
N LEU A 83 11.09 13.09 -11.98
CA LEU A 83 10.44 11.91 -11.41
C LEU A 83 11.43 11.10 -10.58
N GLY A 84 10.93 10.42 -9.56
CA GLY A 84 11.71 9.51 -8.75
C GLY A 84 11.69 8.10 -9.32
N CYS A 85 12.86 7.53 -9.52
CA CYS A 85 13.06 6.12 -9.85
C CYS A 85 13.72 5.41 -8.68
N LEU A 86 13.45 4.13 -8.49
CA LEU A 86 14.06 3.30 -7.47
C LEU A 86 15.16 2.44 -8.09
N VAL A 87 16.38 2.59 -7.60
CA VAL A 87 17.50 1.72 -7.93
C VAL A 87 17.51 0.58 -6.91
N ILE A 88 17.33 -0.64 -7.41
CA ILE A 88 17.30 -1.87 -6.62
C ILE A 88 18.59 -2.64 -6.91
N ASN A 89 19.44 -2.76 -5.90
CA ASN A 89 20.65 -3.57 -6.00
C ASN A 89 20.33 -5.02 -5.68
N LYS A 90 20.57 -5.90 -6.63
CA LYS A 90 20.55 -7.35 -6.51
C LYS A 90 21.99 -7.87 -6.49
N GLU A 91 22.21 -9.10 -6.05
CA GLU A 91 23.56 -9.65 -5.91
C GLU A 91 24.42 -9.57 -7.18
N GLU A 92 23.80 -9.72 -8.35
CA GLU A 92 24.53 -9.78 -9.64
C GLU A 92 24.18 -8.62 -10.59
N GLU A 93 23.12 -7.85 -10.31
CA GLU A 93 22.64 -6.79 -11.20
C GLU A 93 21.98 -5.64 -10.45
N THR A 94 21.86 -4.50 -11.12
CA THR A 94 21.11 -3.34 -10.64
C THR A 94 19.89 -3.14 -11.52
N GLU A 95 18.72 -3.12 -10.91
CA GLU A 95 17.46 -2.83 -11.59
C GLU A 95 17.04 -1.38 -11.33
N LEU A 96 16.60 -0.69 -12.37
CA LEU A 96 15.98 0.63 -12.25
C LEU A 96 14.48 0.49 -12.43
N LEU A 97 13.73 0.73 -11.36
CA LEU A 97 12.27 0.74 -11.38
C LEU A 97 11.78 2.17 -11.56
N THR A 98 11.20 2.48 -12.70
CA THR A 98 10.67 3.80 -13.02
C THR A 98 9.17 3.90 -12.75
N PRO A 99 8.59 5.12 -12.60
CA PRO A 99 7.14 5.28 -12.54
C PRO A 99 6.41 4.70 -13.77
N TRP A 100 7.08 4.69 -14.91
CA TRP A 100 6.56 4.11 -16.15
C TRP A 100 6.42 2.60 -16.05
N ASP A 101 7.47 1.90 -15.60
CA ASP A 101 7.46 0.44 -15.46
C ASP A 101 6.37 -0.01 -14.50
N VAL A 102 6.23 0.71 -13.38
CA VAL A 102 5.19 0.44 -12.37
C VAL A 102 3.80 0.62 -12.96
N LEU A 103 3.53 1.76 -13.61
CA LEU A 103 2.22 2.07 -14.17
C LEU A 103 1.85 1.09 -15.29
N ASP A 104 2.77 0.82 -16.21
CA ASP A 104 2.54 -0.09 -17.34
C ASP A 104 2.21 -1.51 -16.88
N PHE A 105 2.96 -2.01 -15.91
CA PHE A 105 2.70 -3.31 -15.30
C PHE A 105 1.33 -3.36 -14.58
N GLN A 106 1.01 -2.30 -13.82
CA GLN A 106 -0.24 -2.21 -13.09
C GLN A 106 -1.45 -2.13 -14.03
N GLU A 107 -1.36 -1.38 -15.12
CA GLU A 107 -2.41 -1.30 -16.15
C GLU A 107 -2.78 -2.65 -16.76
N ILE A 108 -1.80 -3.55 -16.89
CA ILE A 108 -2.03 -4.91 -17.44
C ILE A 108 -2.65 -5.84 -16.40
N ASN A 109 -2.29 -5.67 -15.13
CA ASN A 109 -2.52 -6.70 -14.13
C ASN A 109 -3.46 -6.30 -13.00
N ALA A 110 -3.52 -5.02 -12.62
CA ALA A 110 -4.25 -4.56 -11.43
C ALA A 110 -5.70 -4.15 -11.73
N ASP A 111 -6.57 -4.32 -10.73
CA ASP A 111 -7.87 -3.66 -10.66
C ASP A 111 -7.76 -2.34 -9.86
N VAL A 112 -6.86 -2.30 -8.86
CA VAL A 112 -6.51 -1.10 -8.10
C VAL A 112 -4.98 -0.99 -8.04
N ALA A 113 -4.46 0.16 -8.40
CA ALA A 113 -3.03 0.48 -8.45
C ALA A 113 -2.68 1.60 -7.48
N PHE A 114 -1.46 1.56 -6.95
CA PHE A 114 -0.89 2.62 -6.13
C PHE A 114 0.33 3.22 -6.83
N THR A 115 0.42 4.54 -6.85
CA THR A 115 1.51 5.24 -7.53
C THR A 115 2.86 5.00 -6.86
N LEU A 116 3.95 5.01 -7.64
CA LEU A 116 5.30 4.79 -7.10
C LEU A 116 5.65 5.87 -6.08
N ASP A 117 5.90 5.44 -4.85
CA ASP A 117 6.16 6.26 -3.69
C ASP A 117 7.47 5.88 -2.97
N PHE A 118 7.92 6.78 -2.12
CA PHE A 118 9.15 6.60 -1.35
C PHE A 118 8.85 6.74 0.14
N PRO A 119 8.81 5.62 0.89
CA PRO A 119 8.49 5.62 2.30
C PRO A 119 9.43 6.52 3.12
N ILE A 120 8.85 7.27 4.08
CA ILE A 120 9.58 8.16 4.99
C ILE A 120 9.46 7.61 6.41
N PRO A 121 10.36 6.69 6.84
CA PRO A 121 10.35 6.18 8.20
C PRO A 121 10.73 7.27 9.23
N PRO A 122 10.42 7.04 10.53
CA PRO A 122 10.89 7.91 11.60
C PRO A 122 12.42 8.08 11.56
N LYS A 123 12.91 9.25 11.89
CA LYS A 123 14.34 9.61 11.91
C LYS A 123 15.00 9.72 10.52
N THR A 124 14.24 9.68 9.41
CA THR A 124 14.79 10.07 8.12
C THR A 124 15.27 11.53 8.19
N GLU A 125 16.46 11.81 7.66
CA GLU A 125 16.98 13.18 7.59
C GLU A 125 15.99 14.07 6.83
N ILE A 126 15.79 15.30 7.30
CA ILE A 126 14.75 16.20 6.77
C ILE A 126 14.94 16.52 5.27
N LYS A 127 16.17 16.61 4.80
CA LYS A 127 16.49 16.84 3.40
C LYS A 127 16.04 15.65 2.54
N GLU A 128 16.33 14.45 3.01
CA GLU A 128 15.91 13.19 2.37
C GLU A 128 14.39 13.01 2.43
N ALA A 129 13.77 13.31 3.57
CA ALA A 129 12.31 13.23 3.73
C ALA A 129 11.59 14.16 2.73
N ARG A 130 12.08 15.38 2.56
CA ARG A 130 11.55 16.34 1.58
C ARG A 130 11.74 15.86 0.14
N LEU A 131 12.88 15.27 -0.19
CA LEU A 131 13.13 14.69 -1.51
C LEU A 131 12.16 13.57 -1.80
N ARG A 132 12.02 12.59 -0.87
CA ARG A 132 11.10 11.46 -1.00
C ARG A 132 9.66 11.93 -1.19
N GLN A 133 9.21 12.88 -0.42
CA GLN A 133 7.86 13.45 -0.55
C GLN A 133 7.67 14.17 -1.90
N LYS A 134 8.62 15.04 -2.30
CA LYS A 134 8.60 15.73 -3.59
C LYS A 134 8.44 14.75 -4.75
N LEU A 135 9.25 13.70 -4.75
CA LEU A 135 9.24 12.70 -5.83
C LEU A 135 8.01 11.78 -5.79
N THR A 136 7.51 11.44 -4.60
CA THR A 136 6.23 10.73 -4.45
C THR A 136 5.08 11.53 -5.07
N ILE A 137 5.01 12.83 -4.80
CA ILE A 137 3.98 13.72 -5.37
C ILE A 137 4.13 13.80 -6.90
N ALA A 138 5.35 14.02 -7.38
CA ALA A 138 5.63 14.12 -8.82
C ALA A 138 5.22 12.82 -9.55
N ASN A 139 5.63 11.66 -9.03
CA ASN A 139 5.26 10.36 -9.57
C ASN A 139 3.74 10.14 -9.59
N SER A 140 3.04 10.56 -8.52
CA SER A 140 1.58 10.39 -8.45
C SER A 140 0.86 11.23 -9.50
N ILE A 141 1.23 12.51 -9.64
CA ILE A 141 0.62 13.39 -10.64
C ILE A 141 0.94 12.90 -12.05
N TRP A 142 2.19 12.50 -12.31
CA TRP A 142 2.60 11.95 -13.57
C TRP A 142 1.82 10.67 -13.93
N ALA A 143 1.65 9.74 -12.98
CA ALA A 143 0.89 8.51 -13.21
C ALA A 143 -0.57 8.79 -13.55
N LEU A 144 -1.21 9.77 -12.89
CA LEU A 144 -2.57 10.19 -13.19
C LEU A 144 -2.71 10.73 -14.63
N GLU A 145 -1.75 11.55 -15.06
CA GLU A 145 -1.73 12.18 -16.38
C GLU A 145 -1.42 11.18 -17.50
N ASN A 146 -0.64 10.14 -17.20
CA ASN A 146 -0.19 9.14 -18.18
C ASN A 146 -0.98 7.83 -18.12
N ARG A 147 -1.92 7.67 -17.17
CA ARG A 147 -2.80 6.50 -17.09
C ARG A 147 -3.65 6.36 -18.34
N ARG A 148 -3.50 5.25 -19.06
CA ARG A 148 -4.25 4.90 -20.27
C ARG A 148 -5.50 4.08 -19.96
N LYS A 149 -5.39 3.10 -19.06
CA LYS A 149 -6.46 2.18 -18.66
C LYS A 149 -7.36 2.83 -17.59
N LYS A 150 -8.52 3.36 -18.02
CA LYS A 150 -9.42 4.12 -17.15
C LYS A 150 -10.26 3.27 -16.18
N ASP A 151 -10.41 1.99 -16.44
CA ASP A 151 -11.08 1.01 -15.57
C ASP A 151 -10.17 0.43 -14.48
N MET A 152 -8.86 0.64 -14.55
CA MET A 152 -7.95 0.45 -13.43
C MET A 152 -8.04 1.66 -12.49
N LEU A 153 -8.40 1.44 -11.24
CA LEU A 153 -8.49 2.49 -10.24
C LEU A 153 -7.10 2.87 -9.74
N LEU A 154 -6.79 4.17 -9.74
CA LEU A 154 -5.47 4.69 -9.36
C LEU A 154 -5.53 5.47 -8.05
N PHE A 155 -4.79 5.02 -7.06
CA PHE A 155 -4.64 5.64 -5.75
C PHE A 155 -3.32 6.40 -5.67
N ALA A 156 -3.38 7.70 -5.35
CA ALA A 156 -2.19 8.48 -5.04
C ALA A 156 -1.67 8.15 -3.65
N VAL A 157 -0.35 8.04 -3.50
CA VAL A 157 0.25 7.75 -2.19
C VAL A 157 0.65 9.04 -1.47
N ILE A 158 0.25 9.14 -0.20
CA ILE A 158 0.58 10.24 0.70
C ILE A 158 1.73 9.79 1.60
N GLN A 159 2.84 10.49 1.57
CA GLN A 159 3.99 10.31 2.43
C GLN A 159 4.28 11.61 3.22
N GLY A 160 4.75 11.46 4.46
CA GLY A 160 5.16 12.58 5.30
C GLY A 160 5.80 12.11 6.59
N TRP A 161 6.40 13.06 7.33
CA TRP A 161 7.10 12.79 8.59
C TRP A 161 6.40 13.38 9.82
N ASP A 162 5.51 14.37 9.60
CA ASP A 162 4.67 15.03 10.59
C ASP A 162 3.31 15.43 9.99
N LEU A 163 2.43 16.01 10.79
CA LEU A 163 1.08 16.39 10.34
C LEU A 163 1.09 17.48 9.27
N GLU A 164 2.06 18.40 9.32
CA GLU A 164 2.18 19.47 8.34
C GLU A 164 2.58 18.90 6.97
N SER A 165 3.58 18.04 6.92
CA SER A 165 4.03 17.38 5.70
C SER A 165 2.97 16.45 5.11
N ILE A 166 2.22 15.70 5.95
CA ILE A 166 1.06 14.90 5.51
C ILE A 166 -0.01 15.81 4.89
N SER A 167 -0.33 16.93 5.57
CA SER A 167 -1.28 17.93 5.06
C SER A 167 -0.82 18.52 3.73
N TYR A 168 0.46 18.87 3.62
CA TYR A 168 1.04 19.39 2.40
C TYR A 168 0.88 18.40 1.23
N CYS A 169 1.25 17.13 1.44
CA CYS A 169 1.14 16.08 0.42
C CYS A 169 -0.32 15.87 -0.02
N ALA A 170 -1.24 15.75 0.94
CA ALA A 170 -2.67 15.55 0.65
C ALA A 170 -3.27 16.71 -0.17
N LYS A 171 -2.88 17.96 0.11
CA LYS A 171 -3.33 19.14 -0.64
C LYS A 171 -2.91 19.12 -2.11
N GLN A 172 -1.80 18.48 -2.47
CA GLN A 172 -1.38 18.35 -3.87
C GLN A 172 -2.34 17.49 -4.71
N TYR A 173 -3.20 16.69 -4.06
CA TYR A 173 -4.17 15.81 -4.70
C TYR A 173 -5.60 16.31 -4.66
N GLN A 174 -5.87 17.46 -4.00
CA GLN A 174 -7.21 17.96 -3.72
C GLN A 174 -8.05 18.21 -4.99
N ASP A 175 -7.41 18.76 -6.03
CA ASP A 175 -8.09 19.10 -7.29
C ASP A 175 -7.75 18.07 -8.40
N LYS A 176 -7.37 16.87 -8.02
CA LYS A 176 -7.01 15.79 -8.94
C LYS A 176 -8.06 14.67 -8.93
N THR A 177 -8.20 14.01 -10.07
CA THR A 177 -9.22 12.96 -10.30
C THR A 177 -8.69 11.55 -9.98
N PHE A 178 -8.02 11.40 -8.83
CA PHE A 178 -7.66 10.08 -8.33
C PHE A 178 -8.91 9.32 -7.86
N ASP A 179 -8.86 8.00 -7.96
CA ASP A 179 -9.94 7.13 -7.51
C ASP A 179 -9.89 6.88 -5.99
N GLY A 180 -8.77 7.19 -5.36
CA GLY A 180 -8.54 7.12 -3.93
C GLY A 180 -7.15 7.61 -3.55
N VAL A 181 -6.85 7.54 -2.26
CA VAL A 181 -5.53 7.87 -1.72
C VAL A 181 -5.06 6.80 -0.72
N ALA A 182 -3.75 6.66 -0.58
CA ALA A 182 -3.15 5.73 0.37
C ALA A 182 -2.16 6.44 1.28
N LEU A 183 -2.24 6.20 2.58
CA LEU A 183 -1.32 6.76 3.58
C LEU A 183 -0.20 5.76 3.85
N GLY A 184 1.03 6.13 3.49
CA GLY A 184 2.22 5.32 3.70
C GLY A 184 3.03 5.74 4.93
N GLY A 185 4.09 4.95 5.25
CA GLY A 185 5.03 5.27 6.34
C GLY A 185 4.46 5.11 7.77
N MET A 186 3.29 4.51 7.95
CA MET A 186 2.63 4.42 9.26
C MET A 186 3.02 3.19 10.08
N VAL A 187 3.47 2.11 9.46
CA VAL A 187 3.86 0.87 10.17
C VAL A 187 4.91 1.10 11.27
N PRO A 188 6.01 1.83 11.05
CA PRO A 188 6.97 2.13 12.13
C PRO A 188 6.41 3.03 13.22
N ARG A 189 5.26 3.68 12.99
CA ARG A 189 4.60 4.61 13.91
C ARG A 189 3.45 3.97 14.70
N VAL A 190 3.13 2.70 14.43
CA VAL A 190 1.97 1.99 15.01
C VAL A 190 1.94 1.98 16.55
N ARG A 191 3.10 2.11 17.22
CA ARG A 191 3.19 2.21 18.68
C ARG A 191 2.61 3.53 19.21
N ASN A 192 2.56 4.56 18.37
CA ASN A 192 1.90 5.84 18.70
C ASN A 192 0.58 5.91 17.90
N ARG A 193 -0.44 5.22 18.41
CA ARG A 193 -1.78 5.14 17.76
C ARG A 193 -2.38 6.53 17.55
N GLU A 194 -2.23 7.41 18.54
CA GLU A 194 -2.76 8.77 18.46
C GLU A 194 -2.19 9.53 17.27
N LEU A 195 -0.88 9.49 17.07
CA LEU A 195 -0.24 10.11 15.90
C LEU A 195 -0.78 9.54 14.58
N VAL A 196 -0.96 8.21 14.50
CA VAL A 196 -1.51 7.59 13.29
C VAL A 196 -2.93 8.07 13.03
N LEU A 197 -3.78 8.14 14.07
CA LEU A 197 -5.15 8.63 13.95
C LEU A 197 -5.20 10.12 13.56
N GLU A 198 -4.31 10.94 14.09
CA GLU A 198 -4.19 12.35 13.70
C GLU A 198 -3.75 12.51 12.21
N CYS A 199 -2.85 11.66 11.73
CA CYS A 199 -2.51 11.61 10.29
C CYS A 199 -3.75 11.26 9.44
N VAL A 200 -4.50 10.25 9.83
CA VAL A 200 -5.75 9.83 9.15
C VAL A 200 -6.76 10.99 9.13
N LYS A 201 -7.04 11.61 10.29
CA LYS A 201 -7.95 12.76 10.40
C LYS A 201 -7.49 13.94 9.53
N THR A 202 -6.18 14.19 9.47
CA THR A 202 -5.60 15.24 8.63
C THR A 202 -5.88 14.99 7.16
N VAL A 203 -5.67 13.77 6.67
CA VAL A 203 -5.99 13.39 5.29
C VAL A 203 -7.50 13.50 5.03
N ARG A 204 -8.35 12.99 5.95
CA ARG A 204 -9.81 13.05 5.84
C ARG A 204 -10.36 14.48 5.74
N LYS A 205 -9.77 15.41 6.50
CA LYS A 205 -10.14 16.83 6.46
C LYS A 205 -9.90 17.47 5.08
N ILE A 206 -8.86 17.03 4.36
CA ILE A 206 -8.45 17.60 3.07
C ILE A 206 -9.14 16.88 1.92
N LEU A 207 -9.24 15.55 2.01
CA LEU A 207 -9.76 14.65 0.97
C LEU A 207 -10.96 13.83 1.51
N PRO A 208 -12.09 14.49 1.88
CA PRO A 208 -13.19 13.83 2.60
C PRO A 208 -13.91 12.77 1.76
N ASN A 209 -13.92 12.91 0.45
CA ASN A 209 -14.72 12.10 -0.46
C ASN A 209 -13.97 10.93 -1.11
N LEU A 210 -12.63 10.94 -1.05
CA LEU A 210 -11.83 9.86 -1.64
C LEU A 210 -11.72 8.67 -0.69
N PRO A 211 -11.83 7.42 -1.16
CA PRO A 211 -11.42 6.26 -0.37
C PRO A 211 -9.99 6.43 0.17
N LEU A 212 -9.80 6.14 1.46
CA LEU A 212 -8.49 6.19 2.10
C LEU A 212 -8.03 4.79 2.46
N HIS A 213 -6.96 4.35 1.83
CA HIS A 213 -6.22 3.15 2.22
C HIS A 213 -5.09 3.51 3.20
N ILE A 214 -4.74 2.64 4.13
CA ILE A 214 -3.54 2.78 4.97
C ILE A 214 -2.71 1.52 4.90
N PHE A 215 -1.44 1.65 4.48
CA PHE A 215 -0.57 0.52 4.25
C PHE A 215 -0.11 -0.18 5.53
N GLY A 216 -0.13 -1.52 5.50
CA GLY A 216 0.52 -2.39 6.46
C GLY A 216 -0.15 -2.46 7.85
N MET A 217 -1.36 -1.93 8.01
CA MET A 217 -2.08 -1.91 9.28
C MET A 217 -2.97 -3.14 9.44
N GLY A 218 -2.42 -4.20 10.05
CA GLY A 218 -3.12 -5.49 10.21
C GLY A 218 -3.32 -5.95 11.65
N ASN A 219 -3.19 -5.06 12.64
CA ASN A 219 -3.49 -5.41 14.02
C ASN A 219 -4.99 -5.31 14.29
N PRO A 220 -5.72 -6.43 14.53
CA PRO A 220 -7.16 -6.42 14.74
C PRO A 220 -7.63 -5.53 15.89
N ASP A 221 -6.79 -5.32 16.90
CA ASP A 221 -7.06 -4.45 18.04
C ASP A 221 -7.07 -2.95 17.67
N PHE A 222 -6.43 -2.57 16.57
CA PHE A 222 -6.36 -1.17 16.12
C PHE A 222 -7.28 -0.86 14.93
N LEU A 223 -7.72 -1.88 14.18
CA LEU A 223 -8.57 -1.69 13.01
C LEU A 223 -9.87 -0.93 13.29
N PRO A 224 -10.61 -1.19 14.40
CA PRO A 224 -11.85 -0.46 14.67
C PRO A 224 -11.63 1.05 14.79
N GLU A 225 -10.56 1.48 15.48
CA GLU A 225 -10.23 2.90 15.65
C GLU A 225 -9.88 3.56 14.30
N LEU A 226 -9.12 2.87 13.45
CA LEU A 226 -8.78 3.35 12.10
C LEU A 226 -10.03 3.52 11.23
N TYR A 227 -10.92 2.55 11.24
CA TYR A 227 -12.16 2.60 10.47
C TYR A 227 -13.10 3.70 10.98
N MET A 228 -13.22 3.87 12.29
CA MET A 228 -13.98 4.98 12.88
C MET A 228 -13.36 6.35 12.55
N ALA A 229 -12.05 6.44 12.40
CA ALA A 229 -11.36 7.65 11.95
C ALA A 229 -11.53 7.93 10.45
N GLY A 230 -12.14 6.99 9.70
CA GLY A 230 -12.48 7.17 8.28
C GLY A 230 -11.56 6.43 7.29
N VAL A 231 -10.74 5.50 7.75
CA VAL A 231 -10.00 4.60 6.84
C VAL A 231 -10.99 3.69 6.12
N SER A 232 -10.86 3.59 4.80
CA SER A 232 -11.72 2.73 3.96
C SER A 232 -11.17 1.32 3.87
N SER A 233 -9.84 1.16 3.79
CA SER A 233 -9.22 -0.16 3.71
C SER A 233 -7.81 -0.16 4.30
N THR A 234 -7.38 -1.33 4.74
CA THR A 234 -6.02 -1.60 5.21
C THR A 234 -5.52 -2.90 4.59
N ASP A 235 -4.21 -3.06 4.49
CA ASP A 235 -3.59 -4.30 4.07
C ASP A 235 -2.64 -4.85 5.13
N SER A 236 -2.39 -6.13 5.13
CA SER A 236 -1.28 -6.71 5.90
C SER A 236 -0.98 -8.16 5.53
N SER A 237 0.29 -8.55 5.71
CA SER A 237 0.77 -9.95 5.76
C SER A 237 0.82 -10.52 7.18
N SER A 238 0.31 -9.81 8.20
CA SER A 238 0.44 -10.21 9.60
C SER A 238 -0.26 -11.53 9.91
N TYR A 239 -1.31 -11.88 9.17
CA TYR A 239 -2.04 -13.15 9.31
C TYR A 239 -1.18 -14.36 8.96
N VAL A 240 -0.42 -14.31 7.84
CA VAL A 240 0.50 -15.38 7.44
C VAL A 240 1.68 -15.48 8.41
N LYS A 241 2.23 -14.33 8.82
CA LYS A 241 3.31 -14.29 9.81
C LYS A 241 2.86 -14.86 11.15
N ALA A 242 1.64 -14.55 11.61
CA ALA A 242 1.10 -15.13 12.83
C ALA A 242 0.94 -16.65 12.71
N ALA A 243 0.42 -17.14 11.58
CA ALA A 243 0.28 -18.56 11.31
C ALA A 243 1.65 -19.29 11.27
N ALA A 244 2.66 -18.70 10.65
CA ALA A 244 4.03 -19.22 10.64
C ALA A 244 4.64 -19.31 12.06
N ASP A 245 4.32 -18.35 12.92
CA ASP A 245 4.69 -18.34 14.34
C ASP A 245 3.82 -19.27 15.21
N ARG A 246 2.90 -20.05 14.62
CA ARG A 246 1.89 -20.85 15.33
C ARG A 246 1.06 -20.03 16.30
N LYS A 247 0.63 -18.84 15.87
CA LYS A 247 -0.19 -17.91 16.64
C LYS A 247 -1.50 -17.64 15.91
N SER A 248 -2.55 -17.39 16.69
CA SER A 248 -3.83 -16.88 16.19
C SER A 248 -4.18 -15.55 16.88
N TRP A 249 -5.20 -14.88 16.37
CA TRP A 249 -5.73 -13.65 16.96
C TRP A 249 -7.02 -14.01 17.72
N ILE A 250 -7.04 -13.75 19.02
CA ILE A 250 -8.24 -13.88 19.84
C ILE A 250 -8.47 -12.53 20.54
N LEU A 251 -9.63 -11.93 20.32
CA LEU A 251 -10.01 -10.62 20.86
C LEU A 251 -8.93 -9.55 20.69
N GLY A 252 -8.32 -9.49 19.50
CA GLY A 252 -7.27 -8.51 19.18
C GLY A 252 -5.86 -8.88 19.65
N HIS A 253 -5.69 -9.96 20.42
CA HIS A 253 -4.39 -10.38 20.95
C HIS A 253 -3.84 -11.60 20.21
N LYS A 254 -2.52 -11.60 19.94
CA LYS A 254 -1.82 -12.79 19.45
C LYS A 254 -1.64 -13.79 20.55
N VAL A 255 -2.19 -14.99 20.37
CA VAL A 255 -2.06 -16.11 21.31
C VAL A 255 -1.46 -17.31 20.61
N PRO A 256 -0.70 -18.17 21.33
CA PRO A 256 -0.21 -19.42 20.77
C PRO A 256 -1.38 -20.30 20.32
N CYS A 257 -1.28 -20.93 19.15
CA CYS A 257 -2.20 -21.99 18.76
C CYS A 257 -1.81 -23.25 19.55
N LEU A 258 -2.68 -23.66 20.45
CA LEU A 258 -2.59 -24.98 21.07
C LEU A 258 -3.06 -25.99 20.02
N LEU A 259 -2.12 -26.49 19.21
CA LEU A 259 -2.36 -27.67 18.40
C LEU A 259 -2.24 -28.87 19.32
N ASN A 260 -3.37 -29.49 19.66
CA ASN A 260 -3.38 -30.83 20.26
C ASN A 260 -2.99 -31.85 19.20
#